data_b26ef67dfccfb4b74124fabc514c6bab
#
_entry.id   b26ef67dfccfb4b74124fabc514c6bab
#
_cell.length_a   1.000
_cell.length_b   1.000
_cell.length_c   1.000
_cell.angle_alpha   90.00
_cell.angle_beta   90.00
_cell.angle_gamma   90.00
#
_symmetry.space_group_name_H-M   'P 1'
#
loop_
_entity.id
_entity.type
_entity.pdbx_description
1 polymer ?
#
loop_
_entity_poly.entity_id
_entity_poly.type
_entity_poly.pdbx_seq_one_letter_code
_entity_poly.pdbx_strand_id
1 'polypeptide(L)'
;MSRAPLWRALVALAVIAASLAFALTMPPRLGLDLRGGTQLVFEAKDSPKVKADAEATDRALDILRRRADALGVVEPTLVRSGERRIIVELPGVLDPRKAASVIGKTAQLTFHPVLGAAEENDKDALADESGQKLRLGPAAISGDAVTDAAARTNPQMGPGWFVTIDFKESGPWKKLTGEAACNPVGDPKRRIAIVLDNEIISSPQVDESVGCN
;
A
#
# COMPACT_ATOMS: atom_id res chain seq x y z
N MET A 1 33.56 64.57 -11.75
CA MET A 1 33.68 63.09 -11.72
C MET A 1 32.29 62.50 -11.68
N SER A 2 31.89 61.79 -12.73
CA SER A 2 30.54 61.25 -12.84
C SER A 2 30.32 60.07 -11.84
N ARG A 3 29.26 60.14 -11.03
CA ARG A 3 28.86 59.11 -10.07
C ARG A 3 28.28 57.84 -10.73
N ALA A 4 28.14 57.88 -12.07
CA ALA A 4 27.58 56.76 -12.88
C ALA A 4 28.36 55.42 -12.79
N PRO A 5 29.69 55.37 -12.73
CA PRO A 5 30.40 54.11 -12.61
C PRO A 5 30.24 53.46 -11.22
N LEU A 6 30.17 54.24 -10.15
CA LEU A 6 29.93 53.75 -8.78
C LEU A 6 28.54 53.12 -8.63
N TRP A 7 27.50 53.76 -9.16
CA TRP A 7 26.15 53.19 -9.13
C TRP A 7 26.05 51.87 -9.88
N ARG A 8 26.66 51.79 -11.06
CA ARG A 8 26.72 50.53 -11.85
C ARG A 8 27.44 49.41 -11.12
N ALA A 9 28.51 49.73 -10.44
CA ALA A 9 29.26 48.76 -9.63
C ALA A 9 28.44 48.26 -8.43
N LEU A 10 27.72 49.13 -7.73
CA LEU A 10 26.83 48.78 -6.64
C LEU A 10 25.68 47.85 -7.09
N VAL A 11 25.07 48.17 -8.23
CA VAL A 11 24.00 47.32 -8.82
C VAL A 11 24.55 45.95 -9.19
N ALA A 12 25.71 45.89 -9.83
CA ALA A 12 26.34 44.60 -10.18
C ALA A 12 26.66 43.77 -8.92
N LEU A 13 27.20 44.40 -7.89
CA LEU A 13 27.47 43.73 -6.62
C LEU A 13 26.20 43.21 -5.93
N ALA A 14 25.12 43.99 -5.95
CA ALA A 14 23.83 43.60 -5.42
C ALA A 14 23.25 42.38 -6.16
N VAL A 15 23.36 42.36 -7.49
CA VAL A 15 22.90 41.21 -8.32
C VAL A 15 23.73 39.96 -8.02
N ILE A 16 25.05 40.09 -7.91
CA ILE A 16 25.95 38.96 -7.56
C ILE A 16 25.60 38.42 -6.16
N ALA A 17 25.43 39.32 -5.19
CA ALA A 17 25.09 38.92 -3.80
C ALA A 17 23.71 38.22 -3.75
N ALA A 18 22.73 38.77 -4.46
CA ALA A 18 21.38 38.15 -4.56
C ALA A 18 21.44 36.78 -5.24
N SER A 19 22.18 36.64 -6.34
CA SER A 19 22.36 35.35 -7.04
C SER A 19 23.09 34.32 -6.17
N LEU A 20 24.10 34.75 -5.42
CA LEU A 20 24.82 33.85 -4.51
C LEU A 20 23.94 33.41 -3.34
N ALA A 21 23.18 34.35 -2.76
CA ALA A 21 22.21 34.02 -1.72
C ALA A 21 21.16 33.03 -2.21
N PHE A 22 20.63 33.23 -3.42
CA PHE A 22 19.67 32.31 -4.04
C PHE A 22 20.27 30.92 -4.28
N ALA A 23 21.49 30.84 -4.81
CA ALA A 23 22.19 29.57 -5.06
C ALA A 23 22.50 28.80 -3.77
N LEU A 24 22.77 29.48 -2.66
CA LEU A 24 23.03 28.86 -1.36
C LEU A 24 21.76 28.42 -0.62
N THR A 25 20.66 29.12 -0.83
CA THR A 25 19.36 28.80 -0.18
C THR A 25 18.53 27.79 -0.95
N MET A 26 18.71 27.70 -2.27
CA MET A 26 18.00 26.76 -3.15
C MET A 26 19.00 25.86 -3.88
N PRO A 27 19.50 24.79 -3.22
CA PRO A 27 20.43 23.87 -3.86
C PRO A 27 19.76 23.20 -5.07
N PRO A 28 20.50 22.99 -6.17
CA PRO A 28 19.95 22.36 -7.37
C PRO A 28 19.51 20.92 -7.07
N ARG A 29 18.37 20.53 -7.60
CA ARG A 29 17.89 19.14 -7.53
C ARG A 29 18.75 18.29 -8.46
N LEU A 30 19.62 17.48 -7.86
CA LEU A 30 20.47 16.56 -8.60
C LEU A 30 19.65 15.34 -8.99
N GLY A 31 19.77 14.90 -10.23
CA GLY A 31 19.16 13.66 -10.72
C GLY A 31 19.77 12.41 -10.07
N LEU A 32 19.16 11.27 -10.37
CA LEU A 32 19.55 9.95 -9.85
C LEU A 32 21.03 9.61 -10.11
N ASP A 33 21.57 10.04 -11.25
CA ASP A 33 22.97 9.80 -11.67
C ASP A 33 24.00 10.44 -10.71
N LEU A 34 23.65 11.54 -10.06
CA LEU A 34 24.54 12.27 -9.17
C LEU A 34 24.27 12.00 -7.68
N ARG A 35 23.03 11.69 -7.33
CA ARG A 35 22.64 11.34 -5.95
C ARG A 35 22.80 9.85 -5.65
N GLY A 36 22.87 9.02 -6.68
CA GLY A 36 22.73 7.57 -6.56
C GLY A 36 21.29 7.18 -6.21
N GLY A 37 20.92 5.97 -6.47
CA GLY A 37 19.59 5.46 -6.17
C GLY A 37 19.20 4.32 -7.12
N THR A 38 17.93 3.95 -7.09
CA THR A 38 17.37 2.86 -7.85
C THR A 38 16.29 3.35 -8.79
N GLN A 39 16.35 2.93 -10.06
CA GLN A 39 15.26 3.09 -11.01
C GLN A 39 14.59 1.72 -11.22
N LEU A 40 13.28 1.68 -11.06
CA LEU A 40 12.45 0.51 -11.30
C LEU A 40 11.48 0.81 -12.44
N VAL A 41 11.26 -0.17 -13.31
CA VAL A 41 10.25 -0.09 -14.36
C VAL A 41 9.21 -1.17 -14.11
N PHE A 42 7.98 -0.77 -13.83
CA PHE A 42 6.86 -1.66 -13.68
C PHE A 42 6.03 -1.68 -14.96
N GLU A 43 5.54 -2.85 -15.33
CA GLU A 43 4.64 -3.04 -16.45
C GLU A 43 3.30 -3.60 -15.97
N ALA A 44 2.22 -2.87 -16.25
CA ALA A 44 0.88 -3.33 -15.97
C ALA A 44 0.49 -4.46 -16.92
N LYS A 45 0.01 -5.57 -16.37
CA LYS A 45 -0.46 -6.74 -17.13
C LYS A 45 -1.99 -6.86 -17.02
N ASP A 46 -2.59 -7.35 -18.08
CA ASP A 46 -4.01 -7.66 -18.08
C ASP A 46 -4.30 -8.74 -17.02
N SER A 47 -5.35 -8.52 -16.24
CA SER A 47 -5.89 -9.52 -15.33
C SER A 47 -7.25 -10.02 -15.85
N PRO A 48 -7.78 -11.15 -15.34
CA PRO A 48 -9.10 -11.63 -15.76
C PRO A 48 -10.24 -10.62 -15.56
N LYS A 49 -10.07 -9.66 -14.66
CA LYS A 49 -11.09 -8.67 -14.28
C LYS A 49 -10.83 -7.27 -14.81
N VAL A 50 -9.57 -6.89 -15.05
CA VAL A 50 -9.17 -5.52 -15.41
C VAL A 50 -8.15 -5.56 -16.54
N LYS A 51 -8.40 -4.79 -17.59
CA LYS A 51 -7.40 -4.54 -18.64
C LYS A 51 -6.40 -3.48 -18.17
N ALA A 52 -5.15 -3.68 -18.53
CA ALA A 52 -4.08 -2.73 -18.28
C ALA A 52 -4.11 -1.62 -19.34
N ASP A 53 -4.98 -0.65 -19.15
CA ASP A 53 -5.08 0.57 -19.93
C ASP A 53 -4.42 1.76 -19.21
N ALA A 54 -4.47 2.93 -19.83
CA ALA A 54 -3.88 4.15 -19.28
C ALA A 54 -4.51 4.52 -17.92
N GLU A 55 -5.83 4.38 -17.77
CA GLU A 55 -6.55 4.71 -16.53
C GLU A 55 -6.20 3.76 -15.39
N ALA A 56 -6.15 2.45 -15.67
CA ALA A 56 -5.70 1.45 -14.69
C ALA A 56 -4.24 1.67 -14.27
N THR A 57 -3.39 2.08 -15.22
CA THR A 57 -1.98 2.40 -14.97
C THR A 57 -1.83 3.66 -14.13
N ASP A 58 -2.67 4.68 -14.32
CA ASP A 58 -2.66 5.90 -13.51
C ASP A 58 -3.12 5.60 -12.06
N ARG A 59 -4.15 4.76 -11.88
CA ARG A 59 -4.52 4.28 -10.53
C ARG A 59 -3.39 3.50 -9.85
N ALA A 60 -2.69 2.65 -10.60
CA ALA A 60 -1.52 1.94 -10.09
C ALA A 60 -0.38 2.89 -9.69
N LEU A 61 -0.15 3.95 -10.48
CA LEU A 61 0.84 4.98 -10.18
C LEU A 61 0.57 5.66 -8.84
N ASP A 62 -0.68 5.99 -8.53
CA ASP A 62 -1.06 6.59 -7.24
C ASP A 62 -0.83 5.64 -6.05
N ILE A 63 -1.04 4.35 -6.26
CA ILE A 63 -0.74 3.32 -5.24
C ILE A 63 0.77 3.23 -5.02
N LEU A 64 1.55 3.15 -6.11
CA LEU A 64 3.02 3.08 -6.03
C LEU A 64 3.62 4.32 -5.36
N ARG A 65 3.03 5.52 -5.61
CA ARG A 65 3.45 6.76 -4.95
C ARG A 65 3.30 6.67 -3.44
N ARG A 66 2.11 6.28 -2.95
CA ARG A 66 1.86 6.11 -1.51
C ARG A 66 2.84 5.12 -0.86
N ARG A 67 3.22 4.06 -1.56
CA ARG A 67 4.19 3.07 -1.07
C ARG A 67 5.62 3.61 -1.06
N ALA A 68 6.02 4.39 -2.07
CA ALA A 68 7.31 5.05 -2.09
C ALA A 68 7.44 6.06 -0.94
N ASP A 69 6.37 6.82 -0.68
CA ASP A 69 6.30 7.75 0.45
C ASP A 69 6.40 7.02 1.80
N ALA A 70 5.72 5.87 1.94
CA ALA A 70 5.78 5.03 3.14
C ALA A 70 7.17 4.42 3.39
N LEU A 71 8.00 4.26 2.35
CA LEU A 71 9.41 3.86 2.47
C LEU A 71 10.31 4.97 3.00
N GLY A 72 9.78 6.19 3.16
CA GLY A 72 10.55 7.36 3.59
C GLY A 72 11.52 7.87 2.53
N VAL A 73 11.29 7.55 1.26
CA VAL A 73 12.10 8.05 0.14
C VAL A 73 11.82 9.54 -0.04
N VAL A 74 12.87 10.34 0.00
CA VAL A 74 12.75 11.78 -0.21
C VAL A 74 12.61 12.08 -1.70
N GLU A 75 11.51 12.69 -2.09
CA GLU A 75 11.20 13.13 -3.46
C GLU A 75 11.29 12.00 -4.52
N PRO A 76 10.50 10.91 -4.39
CA PRO A 76 10.47 9.87 -5.42
C PRO A 76 9.85 10.43 -6.71
N THR A 77 10.43 10.08 -7.87
CA THR A 77 9.87 10.43 -9.18
C THR A 77 9.10 9.24 -9.72
N LEU A 78 7.80 9.41 -9.95
CA LEU A 78 6.95 8.37 -10.54
C LEU A 78 6.27 8.95 -11.79
N VAL A 79 6.51 8.33 -12.93
CA VAL A 79 5.99 8.79 -14.22
C VAL A 79 5.42 7.62 -15.01
N ARG A 80 4.26 7.82 -15.61
CA ARG A 80 3.75 6.88 -16.61
C ARG A 80 4.49 7.04 -17.94
N SER A 81 4.92 5.93 -18.51
CA SER A 81 5.59 5.86 -19.80
C SER A 81 4.78 5.00 -20.76
N GLY A 82 4.04 5.63 -21.68
CA GLY A 82 3.07 4.97 -22.52
C GLY A 82 1.81 4.57 -21.77
N GLU A 83 1.13 3.50 -22.23
CA GLU A 83 -0.16 3.07 -21.64
C GLU A 83 0.00 2.15 -20.42
N ARG A 84 1.08 1.35 -20.37
CA ARG A 84 1.21 0.22 -19.45
C ARG A 84 2.45 0.26 -18.56
N ARG A 85 3.36 1.23 -18.72
CA ARG A 85 4.60 1.28 -17.95
C ARG A 85 4.62 2.43 -16.97
N ILE A 86 5.19 2.17 -15.80
CA ILE A 86 5.45 3.16 -14.77
C ILE A 86 6.94 3.10 -14.44
N ILE A 87 7.61 4.23 -14.57
CA ILE A 87 8.99 4.41 -14.18
C ILE A 87 8.98 5.01 -12.77
N VAL A 88 9.70 4.37 -11.86
CA VAL A 88 9.83 4.79 -10.45
C VAL A 88 11.30 5.03 -10.16
N GLU A 89 11.65 6.25 -9.83
CA GLU A 89 13.00 6.63 -9.39
C GLU A 89 13.01 6.89 -7.90
N LEU A 90 13.92 6.22 -7.22
CA LEU A 90 14.04 6.22 -5.76
C LEU A 90 15.44 6.72 -5.36
N PRO A 91 15.62 8.03 -5.22
CA PRO A 91 16.90 8.58 -4.79
C PRO A 91 17.32 8.07 -3.43
N GLY A 92 18.60 7.71 -3.29
CA GLY A 92 19.16 7.21 -2.02
C GLY A 92 18.83 5.75 -1.67
N VAL A 93 18.00 5.05 -2.44
CA VAL A 93 17.72 3.62 -2.25
C VAL A 93 18.74 2.80 -3.04
N LEU A 94 19.63 2.11 -2.35
CA LEU A 94 20.74 1.37 -2.94
C LEU A 94 20.41 -0.11 -3.24
N ASP A 95 19.33 -0.66 -2.67
CA ASP A 95 18.91 -2.05 -2.89
C ASP A 95 17.67 -2.11 -3.78
N PRO A 96 17.84 -2.38 -5.09
CA PRO A 96 16.72 -2.47 -6.05
C PRO A 96 15.77 -3.61 -5.72
N ARG A 97 16.26 -4.73 -5.17
CA ARG A 97 15.43 -5.92 -4.90
C ARG A 97 14.48 -5.64 -3.73
N LYS A 98 15.02 -5.04 -2.66
CA LYS A 98 14.22 -4.63 -1.50
C LYS A 98 13.18 -3.58 -1.90
N ALA A 99 13.57 -2.57 -2.68
CA ALA A 99 12.66 -1.56 -3.19
C ALA A 99 11.54 -2.18 -4.04
N ALA A 100 11.90 -3.04 -4.99
CA ALA A 100 10.93 -3.74 -5.85
C ALA A 100 9.98 -4.63 -5.05
N SER A 101 10.46 -5.32 -4.01
CA SER A 101 9.63 -6.19 -3.16
C SER A 101 8.61 -5.42 -2.34
N VAL A 102 8.93 -4.21 -1.89
CA VAL A 102 7.99 -3.39 -1.09
C VAL A 102 7.02 -2.63 -2.00
N ILE A 103 7.53 -1.99 -3.05
CA ILE A 103 6.72 -1.16 -3.94
C ILE A 103 5.85 -2.03 -4.86
N GLY A 104 6.40 -3.15 -5.36
CA GLY A 104 5.76 -4.00 -6.36
C GLY A 104 4.77 -5.03 -5.81
N LYS A 105 4.57 -5.13 -4.49
CA LYS A 105 3.53 -6.02 -3.94
C LYS A 105 2.17 -5.62 -4.50
N THR A 106 1.40 -6.61 -4.95
CA THR A 106 0.09 -6.36 -5.59
C THR A 106 -1.00 -5.98 -4.60
N ALA A 107 -0.76 -6.19 -3.30
CA ALA A 107 -1.71 -5.94 -2.21
C ALA A 107 -3.09 -6.57 -2.48
N GLN A 108 -3.08 -7.83 -2.89
CA GLN A 108 -4.32 -8.59 -3.09
C GLN A 108 -4.93 -8.93 -1.72
N LEU A 109 -5.97 -8.18 -1.37
CA LEU A 109 -6.77 -8.47 -0.18
C LEU A 109 -7.82 -9.54 -0.54
N THR A 110 -7.92 -10.56 0.28
CA THR A 110 -8.92 -11.61 0.13
C THR A 110 -9.46 -12.05 1.49
N PHE A 111 -10.73 -12.47 1.52
CA PHE A 111 -11.38 -12.96 2.73
C PHE A 111 -11.71 -14.45 2.53
N HIS A 112 -11.26 -15.27 3.46
CA HIS A 112 -11.38 -16.72 3.38
C HIS A 112 -12.10 -17.29 4.59
N PRO A 113 -12.96 -18.32 4.42
CA PRO A 113 -13.41 -19.12 5.54
C PRO A 113 -12.24 -19.93 6.09
N VAL A 114 -12.15 -20.04 7.41
CA VAL A 114 -11.20 -20.95 8.07
C VAL A 114 -11.82 -22.34 8.14
N LEU A 115 -11.15 -23.34 7.59
CA LEU A 115 -11.58 -24.73 7.57
C LEU A 115 -11.17 -25.50 8.84
N GLY A 116 -10.27 -24.93 9.63
CA GLY A 116 -9.78 -25.47 10.88
C GLY A 116 -8.32 -25.13 11.14
N ALA A 117 -7.79 -25.58 12.27
CA ALA A 117 -6.37 -25.57 12.52
C ALA A 117 -5.67 -26.52 11.55
N ALA A 118 -4.50 -26.14 11.07
CA ALA A 118 -3.70 -26.96 10.18
C ALA A 118 -2.73 -27.82 10.97
N GLU A 119 -2.38 -28.96 10.42
CA GLU A 119 -1.30 -29.82 10.93
C GLU A 119 0.06 -29.21 10.56
N GLU A 120 1.10 -29.58 11.30
CA GLU A 120 2.45 -29.00 11.16
C GLU A 120 3.05 -29.17 9.75
N ASN A 121 2.63 -30.18 9.02
CA ASN A 121 3.10 -30.52 7.67
C ASN A 121 2.19 -30.02 6.53
N ASP A 122 1.14 -29.26 6.81
CA ASP A 122 0.24 -28.71 5.79
C ASP A 122 0.93 -27.56 5.06
N LYS A 123 1.27 -27.80 3.78
CA LYS A 123 2.03 -26.84 2.95
C LYS A 123 1.23 -25.61 2.55
N ASP A 124 -0.09 -25.74 2.58
CA ASP A 124 -1.02 -24.67 2.16
C ASP A 124 -1.56 -23.88 3.37
N ALA A 125 -1.10 -24.22 4.59
CA ALA A 125 -1.49 -23.53 5.80
C ALA A 125 -0.76 -22.20 5.96
N LEU A 126 -1.50 -21.16 6.33
CA LEU A 126 -0.96 -19.85 6.66
C LEU A 126 -0.99 -19.63 8.17
N ALA A 127 0.07 -19.01 8.71
CA ALA A 127 0.09 -18.61 10.11
C ALA A 127 -0.73 -17.33 10.32
N ASP A 128 -1.55 -17.31 11.38
CA ASP A 128 -2.25 -16.11 11.82
C ASP A 128 -1.35 -15.20 12.68
N GLU A 129 -1.91 -14.09 13.15
CA GLU A 129 -1.21 -13.12 14.00
C GLU A 129 -0.70 -13.70 15.33
N SER A 130 -1.23 -14.85 15.76
CA SER A 130 -0.79 -15.57 16.98
C SER A 130 0.25 -16.66 16.70
N GLY A 131 0.56 -16.89 15.43
CA GLY A 131 1.43 -17.97 14.96
C GLY A 131 0.71 -19.32 14.79
N GLN A 132 -0.62 -19.37 14.99
CA GLN A 132 -1.40 -20.57 14.75
C GLN A 132 -1.54 -20.81 13.24
N LYS A 133 -1.19 -21.99 12.77
CA LYS A 133 -1.39 -22.38 11.37
C LYS A 133 -2.86 -22.71 11.12
N LEU A 134 -3.44 -22.04 10.15
CA LEU A 134 -4.83 -22.22 9.75
C LEU A 134 -4.93 -22.72 8.32
N ARG A 135 -5.84 -23.67 8.10
CA ARG A 135 -6.21 -24.13 6.77
C ARG A 135 -7.37 -23.30 6.27
N LEU A 136 -7.19 -22.66 5.11
CA LEU A 136 -8.16 -21.75 4.53
C LEU A 136 -8.95 -22.42 3.40
N GLY A 137 -10.22 -22.04 3.28
CA GLY A 137 -11.02 -22.34 2.10
C GLY A 137 -10.69 -21.39 0.94
N PRO A 138 -11.35 -21.56 -0.20
CA PRO A 138 -11.19 -20.64 -1.34
C PRO A 138 -11.60 -19.22 -0.95
N ALA A 139 -11.02 -18.21 -1.63
CA ALA A 139 -11.39 -16.82 -1.41
C ALA A 139 -12.88 -16.59 -1.68
N ALA A 140 -13.62 -16.22 -0.65
CA ALA A 140 -15.05 -15.91 -0.74
C ALA A 140 -15.29 -14.48 -1.25
N ILE A 141 -14.43 -13.55 -0.87
CA ILE A 141 -14.50 -12.14 -1.24
C ILE A 141 -13.10 -11.66 -1.57
N SER A 142 -12.98 -10.83 -2.60
CA SER A 142 -11.72 -10.18 -2.97
C SER A 142 -11.78 -8.67 -2.67
N GLY A 143 -10.62 -8.03 -2.52
CA GLY A 143 -10.51 -6.64 -2.11
C GLY A 143 -11.15 -5.62 -3.06
N ASP A 144 -11.40 -6.01 -4.31
CA ASP A 144 -12.18 -5.20 -5.26
C ASP A 144 -13.66 -5.03 -4.86
N ALA A 145 -14.17 -5.85 -3.95
CA ALA A 145 -15.50 -5.69 -3.36
C ALA A 145 -15.53 -4.66 -2.21
N VAL A 146 -14.38 -4.24 -1.69
CA VAL A 146 -14.27 -3.21 -0.65
C VAL A 146 -14.43 -1.82 -1.27
N THR A 147 -15.28 -0.98 -0.70
CA THR A 147 -15.48 0.41 -1.13
C THR A 147 -14.73 1.39 -0.24
N ASP A 148 -14.69 1.12 1.06
CA ASP A 148 -13.99 1.95 2.04
C ASP A 148 -13.48 1.10 3.20
N ALA A 149 -12.39 1.54 3.82
CA ALA A 149 -11.86 0.95 5.04
C ALA A 149 -11.26 2.04 5.92
N ALA A 150 -11.67 2.10 7.18
CA ALA A 150 -11.23 3.13 8.11
C ALA A 150 -10.87 2.53 9.47
N ALA A 151 -9.72 2.94 10.01
CA ALA A 151 -9.37 2.67 11.39
C ALA A 151 -10.11 3.66 12.29
N ARG A 152 -10.80 3.15 13.30
CA ARG A 152 -11.61 3.93 14.25
C ARG A 152 -11.28 3.54 15.70
N THR A 153 -11.55 4.45 16.62
CA THR A 153 -11.55 4.17 18.06
C THR A 153 -12.95 4.38 18.61
N ASN A 154 -13.38 3.52 19.51
CA ASN A 154 -14.63 3.72 20.23
C ASN A 154 -14.37 3.62 21.75
N PRO A 155 -14.40 4.74 22.47
CA PRO A 155 -14.17 4.76 23.91
C PRO A 155 -15.14 3.87 24.73
N GLN A 156 -16.31 3.54 24.17
CA GLN A 156 -17.31 2.67 24.80
C GLN A 156 -16.99 1.17 24.64
N MET A 157 -16.17 0.80 23.65
CA MET A 157 -15.76 -0.59 23.41
C MET A 157 -14.39 -0.92 24.04
N GLY A 158 -13.80 0.01 24.79
CA GLY A 158 -12.50 -0.13 25.44
C GLY A 158 -11.35 0.59 24.68
N PRO A 159 -10.15 0.60 25.28
CA PRO A 159 -8.98 1.19 24.64
C PRO A 159 -8.49 0.27 23.50
N GLY A 160 -8.73 0.68 22.28
CA GLY A 160 -8.26 -0.07 21.11
C GLY A 160 -8.70 0.56 19.80
N TRP A 161 -8.03 0.13 18.74
CA TRP A 161 -8.40 0.44 17.37
C TRP A 161 -9.20 -0.71 16.78
N PHE A 162 -10.23 -0.40 16.02
CA PHE A 162 -10.92 -1.37 15.18
C PHE A 162 -10.98 -0.84 13.75
N VAL A 163 -11.14 -1.74 12.79
CA VAL A 163 -11.26 -1.40 11.38
C VAL A 163 -12.69 -1.62 10.94
N THR A 164 -13.31 -0.59 10.37
CA THR A 164 -14.58 -0.71 9.64
C THR A 164 -14.26 -0.96 8.18
N ILE A 165 -14.97 -1.88 7.55
CA ILE A 165 -14.84 -2.21 6.12
C ILE A 165 -16.23 -2.14 5.50
N ASP A 166 -16.37 -1.33 4.47
CA ASP A 166 -17.58 -1.21 3.69
C ASP A 166 -17.44 -1.99 2.38
N PHE A 167 -18.44 -2.82 2.07
CA PHE A 167 -18.47 -3.62 0.86
C PHE A 167 -19.49 -3.07 -0.15
N LYS A 168 -19.21 -3.22 -1.45
CA LYS A 168 -20.13 -2.89 -2.53
C LYS A 168 -21.46 -3.61 -2.39
N GLU A 169 -21.41 -4.89 -2.00
CA GLU A 169 -22.54 -5.75 -1.78
C GLU A 169 -22.40 -6.48 -0.45
N SER A 170 -23.44 -6.45 0.38
CA SER A 170 -23.43 -7.10 1.70
C SER A 170 -23.69 -8.62 1.64
N GLY A 171 -24.23 -9.12 0.53
CA GLY A 171 -24.62 -10.52 0.38
C GLY A 171 -23.48 -11.52 0.61
N PRO A 172 -22.34 -11.40 -0.10
CA PRO A 172 -21.21 -12.30 0.07
C PRO A 172 -20.66 -12.30 1.50
N TRP A 173 -20.60 -11.12 2.14
CA TRP A 173 -20.14 -10.99 3.52
C TRP A 173 -21.10 -11.65 4.52
N LYS A 174 -22.41 -11.43 4.37
CA LYS A 174 -23.43 -12.06 5.20
C LYS A 174 -23.39 -13.58 5.08
N LYS A 175 -23.22 -14.12 3.86
CA LYS A 175 -23.09 -15.54 3.65
C LYS A 175 -21.84 -16.10 4.34
N LEU A 176 -20.67 -15.48 4.14
CA LEU A 176 -19.41 -15.92 4.72
C LEU A 176 -19.46 -15.90 6.28
N THR A 177 -19.97 -14.82 6.87
CA THR A 177 -20.12 -14.69 8.33
C THR A 177 -21.19 -15.62 8.89
N GLY A 178 -22.32 -15.81 8.19
CA GLY A 178 -23.38 -16.72 8.59
C GLY A 178 -22.93 -18.18 8.60
N GLU A 179 -22.21 -18.64 7.58
CA GLU A 179 -21.61 -19.97 7.53
C GLU A 179 -20.61 -20.19 8.68
N ALA A 180 -19.74 -19.21 8.95
CA ALA A 180 -18.78 -19.28 10.05
C ALA A 180 -19.48 -19.30 11.42
N ALA A 181 -20.57 -18.53 11.59
CA ALA A 181 -21.38 -18.46 12.81
C ALA A 181 -22.03 -19.79 13.20
N CYS A 182 -22.20 -20.72 12.25
CA CYS A 182 -22.72 -22.06 12.55
C CYS A 182 -21.77 -22.92 13.40
N ASN A 183 -20.54 -22.52 13.56
CA ASN A 183 -19.56 -23.24 14.39
C ASN A 183 -19.56 -22.71 15.85
N PRO A 184 -19.19 -23.56 16.82
CA PRO A 184 -19.12 -23.14 18.23
C PRO A 184 -18.14 -21.99 18.46
N VAL A 185 -18.38 -21.21 19.50
CA VAL A 185 -17.45 -20.18 19.98
C VAL A 185 -16.12 -20.84 20.38
N GLY A 186 -15.00 -20.28 19.92
CA GLY A 186 -13.67 -20.82 20.15
C GLY A 186 -13.21 -21.83 19.09
N ASP A 187 -14.10 -22.33 18.23
CA ASP A 187 -13.70 -23.15 17.09
C ASP A 187 -13.00 -22.28 16.02
N PRO A 188 -11.82 -22.69 15.51
CA PRO A 188 -11.17 -21.98 14.41
C PRO A 188 -12.06 -21.77 13.18
N LYS A 189 -13.00 -22.66 12.91
CA LYS A 189 -13.97 -22.53 11.80
C LYS A 189 -14.93 -21.36 11.94
N ARG A 190 -15.08 -20.80 13.16
CA ARG A 190 -15.86 -19.57 13.39
C ARG A 190 -15.10 -18.30 13.03
N ARG A 191 -13.89 -18.42 12.52
CA ARG A 191 -13.03 -17.30 12.15
C ARG A 191 -13.08 -17.04 10.65
N ILE A 192 -12.83 -15.80 10.27
CA ILE A 192 -12.65 -15.38 8.89
C ILE A 192 -11.21 -14.88 8.76
N ALA A 193 -10.43 -15.50 7.88
CA ALA A 193 -9.08 -15.06 7.63
C ALA A 193 -9.07 -13.92 6.59
N ILE A 194 -8.45 -12.82 6.95
CA ILE A 194 -8.18 -11.67 6.09
C ILE A 194 -6.74 -11.82 5.60
N VAL A 195 -6.60 -12.10 4.32
CA VAL A 195 -5.31 -12.43 3.69
C VAL A 195 -4.88 -11.30 2.77
N LEU A 196 -3.64 -10.86 2.93
CA LEU A 196 -3.00 -9.88 2.07
C LEU A 196 -1.72 -10.49 1.48
N ASP A 197 -1.64 -10.58 0.15
CA ASP A 197 -0.47 -11.13 -0.54
C ASP A 197 -0.01 -12.50 0.00
N ASN A 198 -0.95 -13.40 0.28
CA ASN A 198 -0.71 -14.75 0.82
C ASN A 198 -0.22 -14.79 2.29
N GLU A 199 -0.47 -13.74 3.06
CA GLU A 199 -0.21 -13.65 4.49
C GLU A 199 -1.49 -13.31 5.24
N ILE A 200 -1.83 -14.04 6.33
CA ILE A 200 -2.97 -13.68 7.16
C ILE A 200 -2.60 -12.44 7.99
N ILE A 201 -3.26 -11.32 7.72
CA ILE A 201 -3.06 -10.09 8.48
C ILE A 201 -3.95 -10.01 9.71
N SER A 202 -5.07 -10.72 9.70
CA SER A 202 -5.97 -10.86 10.85
C SER A 202 -6.92 -12.03 10.63
N SER A 203 -7.35 -12.66 11.70
CA SER A 203 -8.29 -13.78 11.67
C SER A 203 -9.35 -13.68 12.77
N PRO A 204 -10.21 -12.63 12.73
CA PRO A 204 -11.21 -12.40 13.77
C PRO A 204 -12.25 -13.51 13.82
N GLN A 205 -12.72 -13.79 15.04
CA GLN A 205 -13.86 -14.67 15.26
C GLN A 205 -15.17 -13.92 14.99
N VAL A 206 -16.12 -14.60 14.37
CA VAL A 206 -17.45 -14.04 14.14
C VAL A 206 -18.20 -13.94 15.48
N ASP A 207 -18.77 -12.77 15.74
CA ASP A 207 -19.50 -12.47 16.96
C ASP A 207 -20.71 -13.39 17.18
N GLU A 208 -21.09 -13.60 18.43
CA GLU A 208 -22.23 -14.45 18.80
C GLU A 208 -23.57 -13.89 18.35
N SER A 209 -23.66 -12.57 18.16
CA SER A 209 -24.87 -11.91 17.65
C SER A 209 -25.17 -12.22 16.19
N VAL A 210 -24.18 -12.75 15.43
CA VAL A 210 -24.38 -13.20 14.06
C VAL A 210 -25.02 -14.58 14.05
N GLY A 211 -26.24 -14.67 13.51
CA GLY A 211 -26.95 -15.94 13.40
C GLY A 211 -26.33 -16.86 12.35
N CYS A 212 -26.47 -18.17 12.56
CA CYS A 212 -26.16 -19.19 11.58
C CYS A 212 -27.18 -19.12 10.42
N ASN A 213 -26.71 -18.95 9.17
CA ASN A 213 -27.51 -18.91 7.94
C ASN A 213 -26.92 -19.82 6.88
#